data_8160fc605372d8d10c210e0d9a34691c
#
_entry.id   8160fc605372d8d10c210e0d9a34691c
#
_cell.length_a   1.000
_cell.length_b   1.000
_cell.length_c   1.000
_cell.angle_alpha   90.00
_cell.angle_beta   90.00
_cell.angle_gamma   90.00
#
_symmetry.space_group_name_H-M   'P 1'
#
loop_
_entity.id
_entity.type
_entity.pdbx_description
1 polymer ?
#
loop_
_entity_poly.entity_id
_entity_poly.type
_entity_poly.pdbx_seq_one_letter_code
_entity_poly.pdbx_strand_id
1 'polypeptide(L)'
;MVLVFGSLTLPLSFAQTQAGGVDKEGTWYVGEGLKHGDFFSYSMCHVDYKECTEFEMDMWIKGDVQSGSETKWLAEVVVYDGNKRIVGEMELGKIAPEPTGGSEDLGVYRGAFKSSVAWLSAFATSDGSKGGKGPKEFGDVSWGKIGNIGGEQVIPSALETITIASGTWDTILISWKTGGATSDVWIVDDFPFPIKASTLTHVSEGIPPP
;
A
#
# COMPACT_ATOMS: atom_id res chain seq x y z
N MET A 1 -23.88 29.72 55.87
CA MET A 1 -23.37 28.55 55.16
C MET A 1 -23.69 28.78 53.68
N VAL A 2 -22.71 29.26 52.92
CA VAL A 2 -22.88 29.62 51.51
C VAL A 2 -22.22 28.53 50.68
N LEU A 3 -23.01 27.82 49.89
CA LEU A 3 -22.53 26.82 48.94
C LEU A 3 -22.22 27.50 47.60
N VAL A 4 -20.93 27.52 47.20
CA VAL A 4 -20.48 28.00 45.92
C VAL A 4 -20.40 26.79 44.97
N PHE A 5 -21.31 26.75 43.97
CA PHE A 5 -21.22 25.80 42.87
C PHE A 5 -20.21 26.29 41.84
N GLY A 6 -19.05 25.66 41.81
CA GLY A 6 -18.09 25.86 40.75
C GLY A 6 -18.50 25.07 39.51
N SER A 7 -18.81 25.77 38.41
CA SER A 7 -19.05 25.18 37.10
C SER A 7 -17.73 24.77 36.49
N LEU A 8 -17.47 23.46 36.40
CA LEU A 8 -16.37 22.92 35.58
C LEU A 8 -16.79 23.00 34.11
N THR A 9 -16.25 23.96 33.38
CA THR A 9 -16.25 23.96 31.92
C THR A 9 -15.11 23.11 31.44
N LEU A 10 -15.42 21.91 30.95
CA LEU A 10 -14.46 21.09 30.20
C LEU A 10 -14.24 21.77 28.86
N PRO A 11 -12.97 21.97 28.43
CA PRO A 11 -12.71 22.44 27.07
C PRO A 11 -13.10 21.32 26.10
N LEU A 12 -14.09 21.60 25.26
CA LEU A 12 -14.36 20.82 24.07
C LEU A 12 -13.16 21.01 23.12
N SER A 13 -12.23 20.06 23.12
CA SER A 13 -11.22 19.97 22.08
C SER A 13 -11.96 19.60 20.79
N PHE A 14 -12.26 20.58 19.96
CA PHE A 14 -12.58 20.33 18.57
C PHE A 14 -11.32 19.77 17.93
N ALA A 15 -11.34 18.49 17.60
CA ALA A 15 -10.38 17.94 16.66
C ALA A 15 -10.56 18.74 15.35
N GLN A 16 -9.62 19.62 15.08
CA GLN A 16 -9.51 20.24 13.76
C GLN A 16 -9.25 19.09 12.80
N THR A 17 -10.21 18.81 11.92
CA THR A 17 -9.99 18.02 10.72
C THR A 17 -8.92 18.77 9.92
N GLN A 18 -7.68 18.33 10.05
CA GLN A 18 -6.56 18.86 9.30
C GLN A 18 -6.87 18.61 7.82
N ALA A 19 -6.92 19.66 7.05
CA ALA A 19 -7.06 19.59 5.61
C ALA A 19 -5.78 18.99 5.05
N GLY A 20 -5.73 17.66 4.87
CA GLY A 20 -4.69 16.86 4.21
C GLY A 20 -3.24 17.34 4.35
N GLY A 21 -2.30 16.42 4.19
CA GLY A 21 -0.88 16.65 4.41
C GLY A 21 -0.47 16.45 5.86
N VAL A 22 0.71 15.90 6.06
CA VAL A 22 1.29 15.70 7.38
C VAL A 22 2.50 16.63 7.56
N ASP A 23 2.77 17.04 8.81
CA ASP A 23 3.94 17.84 9.15
C ASP A 23 5.20 16.94 9.17
N LYS A 24 5.58 16.47 7.98
CA LYS A 24 6.78 15.67 7.74
C LYS A 24 7.34 16.05 6.37
N GLU A 25 8.61 16.39 6.35
CA GLU A 25 9.37 16.53 5.11
C GLU A 25 9.68 15.15 4.52
N GLY A 26 9.88 15.11 3.21
CA GLY A 26 10.22 13.89 2.47
C GLY A 26 9.20 13.56 1.42
N THR A 27 9.57 12.56 0.64
CA THR A 27 8.76 12.05 -0.48
C THR A 27 8.72 10.53 -0.43
N TRP A 28 7.79 9.94 -1.14
CA TRP A 28 7.72 8.49 -1.29
C TRP A 28 7.20 8.07 -2.67
N TYR A 29 7.69 6.95 -3.13
CA TYR A 29 7.14 6.22 -4.27
C TYR A 29 7.32 4.71 -4.06
N VAL A 30 6.41 3.90 -4.59
CA VAL A 30 6.51 2.44 -4.46
C VAL A 30 7.74 1.92 -5.20
N GLY A 31 8.52 1.09 -4.53
CA GLY A 31 9.80 0.59 -5.05
C GLY A 31 10.99 1.47 -4.71
N GLU A 32 10.82 2.51 -3.91
CA GLU A 32 11.90 3.36 -3.42
C GLU A 32 12.97 2.53 -2.68
N GLY A 33 14.21 2.69 -3.08
CA GLY A 33 15.33 1.97 -2.46
C GLY A 33 15.38 0.45 -2.73
N LEU A 34 14.47 -0.12 -3.54
CA LEU A 34 14.45 -1.55 -3.85
C LEU A 34 15.75 -2.00 -4.51
N LYS A 35 16.38 -3.04 -3.97
CA LYS A 35 17.68 -3.56 -4.43
C LYS A 35 17.78 -5.07 -4.34
N HIS A 36 18.80 -5.60 -5.01
CA HIS A 36 19.18 -7.00 -4.90
C HIS A 36 19.46 -7.39 -3.44
N GLY A 37 18.93 -8.54 -3.02
CA GLY A 37 19.08 -9.09 -1.68
C GLY A 37 18.01 -8.65 -0.68
N ASP A 38 17.14 -7.70 -1.05
CA ASP A 38 16.02 -7.32 -0.19
C ASP A 38 15.07 -8.52 0.00
N PHE A 39 14.54 -8.61 1.22
CA PHE A 39 13.60 -9.63 1.63
C PHE A 39 12.36 -8.98 2.25
N PHE A 40 11.20 -9.46 1.85
CA PHE A 40 9.90 -9.03 2.36
C PHE A 40 9.07 -10.25 2.74
N SER A 41 8.36 -10.17 3.86
CA SER A 41 7.40 -11.18 4.29
C SER A 41 6.09 -10.49 4.62
N TYR A 42 5.00 -10.98 4.04
CA TYR A 42 3.65 -10.44 4.23
C TYR A 42 2.67 -11.53 4.62
N SER A 43 1.87 -11.27 5.64
CA SER A 43 0.60 -11.97 5.82
C SER A 43 -0.47 -11.22 5.05
N MET A 44 -1.19 -11.91 4.19
CA MET A 44 -2.09 -11.33 3.20
C MET A 44 -3.39 -12.10 3.09
N CYS A 45 -4.46 -11.41 2.76
CA CYS A 45 -5.68 -12.02 2.25
C CYS A 45 -6.28 -11.17 1.12
N HIS A 46 -7.11 -11.78 0.29
CA HIS A 46 -7.81 -11.09 -0.80
C HIS A 46 -9.22 -11.67 -0.95
N VAL A 47 -10.22 -10.80 -1.16
CA VAL A 47 -11.63 -11.22 -1.19
C VAL A 47 -11.94 -12.20 -2.33
N ASP A 48 -11.27 -12.05 -3.48
CA ASP A 48 -11.43 -12.94 -4.64
C ASP A 48 -10.68 -14.26 -4.47
N TYR A 49 -9.96 -14.42 -3.36
CA TYR A 49 -9.24 -15.64 -3.03
C TYR A 49 -9.74 -16.21 -1.70
N LYS A 50 -10.51 -17.30 -1.75
CA LYS A 50 -11.09 -18.00 -0.60
C LYS A 50 -11.72 -17.05 0.44
N GLU A 51 -12.45 -16.03 -0.02
CA GLU A 51 -13.15 -15.10 0.88
C GLU A 51 -12.24 -14.48 1.95
N CYS A 52 -11.03 -14.05 1.53
CA CYS A 52 -10.00 -13.49 2.42
C CYS A 52 -9.42 -14.50 3.42
N THR A 53 -9.27 -15.76 3.02
CA THR A 53 -8.43 -16.69 3.80
C THR A 53 -6.98 -16.23 3.75
N GLU A 54 -6.38 -16.09 4.92
CA GLU A 54 -5.02 -15.59 5.10
C GLU A 54 -3.98 -16.58 4.57
N PHE A 55 -2.93 -16.04 3.96
CA PHE A 55 -1.72 -16.75 3.55
C PHE A 55 -0.49 -15.88 3.80
N GLU A 56 0.67 -16.50 3.94
CA GLU A 56 1.95 -15.81 4.05
C GLU A 56 2.69 -15.84 2.71
N MET A 57 3.39 -14.75 2.39
CA MET A 57 4.21 -14.63 1.21
C MET A 57 5.57 -14.07 1.56
N ASP A 58 6.60 -14.86 1.33
CA ASP A 58 8.00 -14.47 1.40
C ASP A 58 8.52 -14.14 0.01
N MET A 59 9.25 -13.04 -0.11
CA MET A 59 9.79 -12.56 -1.39
C MET A 59 11.23 -12.08 -1.25
N TRP A 60 12.14 -12.62 -2.07
CA TRP A 60 13.54 -12.23 -2.16
C TRP A 60 13.83 -11.61 -3.51
N ILE A 61 14.38 -10.41 -3.53
CA ILE A 61 14.81 -9.72 -4.77
C ILE A 61 16.14 -10.30 -5.21
N LYS A 62 16.15 -11.04 -6.30
CA LYS A 62 17.30 -11.78 -6.82
C LYS A 62 18.16 -10.95 -7.80
N GLY A 63 17.67 -9.80 -8.24
CA GLY A 63 18.35 -8.93 -9.21
C GLY A 63 17.53 -8.72 -10.46
N ASP A 64 18.24 -8.54 -11.57
CA ASP A 64 17.64 -8.20 -12.86
C ASP A 64 17.37 -9.44 -13.70
N VAL A 65 16.27 -9.41 -14.43
CA VAL A 65 15.92 -10.37 -15.47
C VAL A 65 15.52 -9.65 -16.75
N GLN A 66 15.88 -10.19 -17.89
CA GLN A 66 15.40 -9.72 -19.19
C GLN A 66 14.07 -10.41 -19.53
N SER A 67 13.03 -9.63 -19.73
CA SER A 67 11.71 -10.10 -20.12
C SER A 67 11.29 -9.38 -21.41
N GLY A 68 11.52 -10.03 -22.55
CA GLY A 68 11.41 -9.38 -23.85
C GLY A 68 12.41 -8.24 -24.02
N SER A 69 11.93 -7.03 -24.30
CA SER A 69 12.75 -5.83 -24.43
C SER A 69 12.96 -5.05 -23.12
N GLU A 70 12.40 -5.52 -22.01
CA GLU A 70 12.41 -4.81 -20.74
C GLU A 70 13.27 -5.53 -19.71
N THR A 71 14.02 -4.74 -18.93
CA THR A 71 14.67 -5.23 -17.72
C THR A 71 13.70 -5.13 -16.55
N LYS A 72 13.54 -6.20 -15.79
CA LYS A 72 12.66 -6.28 -14.63
C LYS A 72 13.43 -6.76 -13.41
N TRP A 73 12.84 -6.61 -12.24
CA TRP A 73 13.26 -7.31 -11.04
C TRP A 73 12.79 -8.76 -11.09
N LEU A 74 13.69 -9.68 -10.80
CA LEU A 74 13.34 -11.06 -10.49
C LEU A 74 13.20 -11.21 -8.98
N ALA A 75 12.06 -11.70 -8.53
CA ALA A 75 11.83 -12.07 -7.14
C ALA A 75 11.56 -13.57 -7.03
N GLU A 76 12.31 -14.26 -6.17
CA GLU A 76 11.97 -15.61 -5.72
C GLU A 76 10.89 -15.50 -4.63
N VAL A 77 9.84 -16.31 -4.73
CA VAL A 77 8.68 -16.23 -3.87
C VAL A 77 8.35 -17.58 -3.28
N VAL A 78 8.04 -17.58 -1.99
CA VAL A 78 7.47 -18.73 -1.28
C VAL A 78 6.15 -18.30 -0.68
N VAL A 79 5.09 -19.05 -0.99
CA VAL A 79 3.77 -18.85 -0.39
C VAL A 79 3.45 -20.02 0.54
N TYR A 80 2.96 -19.69 1.72
CA TYR A 80 2.43 -20.64 2.70
C TYR A 80 0.92 -20.41 2.81
N ASP A 81 0.13 -21.33 2.26
CA ASP A 81 -1.33 -21.30 2.25
C ASP A 81 -1.88 -22.53 2.94
N GLY A 82 -2.20 -22.43 4.22
CA GLY A 82 -2.53 -23.54 5.08
C GLY A 82 -1.40 -24.57 5.11
N ASN A 83 -1.64 -25.78 4.62
CA ASN A 83 -0.63 -26.85 4.55
C ASN A 83 0.16 -26.87 3.23
N LYS A 84 -0.08 -25.92 2.33
CA LYS A 84 0.61 -25.85 1.05
C LYS A 84 1.78 -24.91 1.13
N ARG A 85 2.91 -25.33 0.55
CA ARG A 85 4.06 -24.49 0.29
C ARG A 85 4.26 -24.43 -1.22
N ILE A 86 4.16 -23.24 -1.79
CA ILE A 86 4.30 -22.99 -3.22
C ILE A 86 5.55 -22.14 -3.42
N VAL A 87 6.43 -22.57 -4.30
CA VAL A 87 7.67 -21.87 -4.63
C VAL A 87 7.63 -21.48 -6.08
N GLY A 88 8.03 -20.26 -6.37
CA GLY A 88 8.06 -19.77 -7.73
C GLY A 88 8.78 -18.43 -7.84
N GLU A 89 8.64 -17.81 -8.99
CA GLU A 89 9.25 -16.53 -9.31
C GLU A 89 8.20 -15.51 -9.71
N MET A 90 8.45 -14.24 -9.40
CA MET A 90 7.73 -13.09 -9.92
C MET A 90 8.68 -12.16 -10.66
N GLU A 91 8.20 -11.63 -11.77
CA GLU A 91 8.83 -10.49 -12.44
C GLU A 91 8.13 -9.22 -12.01
N LEU A 92 8.88 -8.25 -11.48
CA LEU A 92 8.37 -6.95 -11.06
C LEU A 92 8.91 -5.85 -11.96
N GLY A 93 8.08 -4.86 -12.26
CA GLY A 93 8.50 -3.71 -13.05
C GLY A 93 9.62 -2.92 -12.35
N LYS A 94 10.57 -2.35 -13.12
CA LYS A 94 11.67 -1.54 -12.57
C LYS A 94 11.22 -0.16 -12.09
N ILE A 95 10.29 0.46 -12.79
CA ILE A 95 9.79 1.80 -12.47
C ILE A 95 8.62 1.71 -11.49
N ALA A 96 7.80 0.71 -11.68
CA ALA A 96 6.66 0.39 -10.84
C ALA A 96 6.74 -1.10 -10.52
N PRO A 97 7.16 -1.50 -9.31
CA PRO A 97 7.41 -2.90 -8.96
C PRO A 97 6.10 -3.70 -8.77
N GLU A 98 5.21 -3.58 -9.76
CA GLU A 98 4.06 -4.44 -9.89
C GLU A 98 4.43 -5.79 -10.50
N PRO A 99 3.80 -6.89 -10.09
CA PRO A 99 3.92 -8.17 -10.74
C PRO A 99 3.46 -8.09 -12.20
N THR A 100 4.36 -8.39 -13.13
CA THR A 100 4.09 -8.38 -14.58
C THR A 100 4.19 -9.77 -15.21
N GLY A 101 4.75 -10.75 -14.50
CA GLY A 101 4.97 -12.11 -14.95
C GLY A 101 5.43 -13.00 -13.82
N GLY A 102 5.82 -14.24 -14.16
CA GLY A 102 6.34 -15.24 -13.23
C GLY A 102 5.64 -16.59 -13.32
N SER A 103 5.89 -17.45 -12.35
CA SER A 103 5.39 -18.82 -12.28
C SER A 103 3.86 -18.89 -12.28
N GLU A 104 3.27 -19.82 -13.03
CA GLU A 104 1.80 -19.99 -13.14
C GLU A 104 1.16 -20.29 -11.78
N ASP A 105 1.78 -21.13 -10.97
CA ASP A 105 1.29 -21.50 -9.63
C ASP A 105 1.14 -20.32 -8.66
N LEU A 106 1.82 -19.21 -8.94
CA LEU A 106 1.72 -17.96 -8.18
C LEU A 106 0.63 -17.01 -8.71
N GLY A 107 -0.15 -17.37 -9.72
CA GLY A 107 -1.07 -16.45 -10.39
C GLY A 107 -2.02 -15.71 -9.47
N VAL A 108 -2.72 -16.43 -8.59
CA VAL A 108 -3.66 -15.87 -7.61
C VAL A 108 -2.95 -14.98 -6.60
N TYR A 109 -1.82 -15.46 -6.07
CA TYR A 109 -1.04 -14.74 -5.06
C TYR A 109 -0.39 -13.48 -5.61
N ARG A 110 0.04 -13.50 -6.90
CA ARG A 110 0.49 -12.28 -7.60
C ARG A 110 -0.63 -11.24 -7.67
N GLY A 111 -1.85 -11.68 -7.96
CA GLY A 111 -3.03 -10.81 -7.97
C GLY A 111 -3.27 -10.16 -6.60
N ALA A 112 -3.23 -10.95 -5.54
CA ALA A 112 -3.38 -10.47 -4.17
C ALA A 112 -2.26 -9.47 -3.79
N PHE A 113 -1.00 -9.78 -4.08
CA PHE A 113 0.13 -8.87 -3.84
C PHE A 113 -0.04 -7.56 -4.61
N LYS A 114 -0.34 -7.63 -5.89
CA LYS A 114 -0.58 -6.44 -6.72
C LYS A 114 -1.68 -5.57 -6.13
N SER A 115 -2.79 -6.17 -5.73
CA SER A 115 -3.96 -5.45 -5.22
C SER A 115 -3.77 -4.87 -3.82
N SER A 116 -2.89 -5.45 -2.99
CA SER A 116 -2.75 -5.06 -1.59
C SER A 116 -1.49 -4.25 -1.30
N VAL A 117 -0.41 -4.46 -2.06
CA VAL A 117 0.91 -3.90 -1.74
C VAL A 117 1.45 -3.05 -2.89
N ALA A 118 1.38 -3.55 -4.12
CA ALA A 118 2.05 -2.94 -5.26
C ALA A 118 1.18 -1.96 -6.07
N TRP A 119 -0.13 -1.89 -5.83
CA TRP A 119 -1.06 -1.08 -6.65
C TRP A 119 -0.77 0.43 -6.58
N LEU A 120 -0.11 0.91 -5.53
CA LEU A 120 0.34 2.31 -5.41
C LEU A 120 1.37 2.70 -6.48
N SER A 121 1.89 1.76 -7.25
CA SER A 121 2.74 2.03 -8.41
C SER A 121 2.13 3.02 -9.42
N ALA A 122 0.80 3.15 -9.45
CA ALA A 122 0.12 4.17 -10.24
C ALA A 122 0.50 5.61 -9.85
N PHE A 123 1.04 5.82 -8.65
CA PHE A 123 1.47 7.13 -8.14
C PHE A 123 2.96 7.35 -8.20
N ALA A 124 3.75 6.33 -8.46
CA ALA A 124 5.12 6.37 -8.09
C ALA A 124 6.04 6.07 -9.26
N THR A 125 6.72 7.09 -9.73
CA THR A 125 7.94 6.96 -10.48
C THR A 125 8.99 7.84 -9.85
N SER A 126 10.25 7.40 -9.86
CA SER A 126 11.35 8.14 -9.28
C SER A 126 11.61 9.52 -9.92
N ASP A 127 11.17 9.74 -11.14
CA ASP A 127 11.52 10.93 -11.93
C ASP A 127 10.36 11.57 -12.71
N GLY A 128 9.14 11.05 -12.57
CA GLY A 128 7.99 11.52 -13.34
C GLY A 128 8.02 11.17 -14.82
N SER A 129 9.01 10.39 -15.28
CA SER A 129 9.11 9.97 -16.68
C SER A 129 7.97 9.03 -17.09
N LYS A 130 7.66 8.97 -18.38
CA LYS A 130 6.65 8.09 -18.99
C LYS A 130 5.23 8.19 -18.40
N GLY A 131 4.84 9.41 -17.97
CA GLY A 131 3.49 9.69 -17.49
C GLY A 131 3.25 9.37 -16.02
N GLY A 132 4.28 8.97 -15.29
CA GLY A 132 4.26 8.92 -13.83
C GLY A 132 4.22 10.34 -13.25
N LYS A 133 3.65 10.46 -12.06
CA LYS A 133 3.50 11.78 -11.40
C LYS A 133 4.69 12.18 -10.53
N GLY A 134 5.75 11.36 -10.53
CA GLY A 134 6.93 11.52 -9.68
C GLY A 134 6.68 11.15 -8.20
N PRO A 135 7.71 11.24 -7.37
CA PRO A 135 7.61 11.06 -5.93
C PRO A 135 6.51 11.94 -5.33
N LYS A 136 5.87 11.46 -4.26
CA LYS A 136 4.78 12.14 -3.57
C LYS A 136 5.28 12.76 -2.28
N GLU A 137 5.07 14.06 -2.10
CA GLU A 137 5.46 14.78 -0.90
C GLU A 137 4.48 14.50 0.25
N PHE A 138 5.00 14.24 1.44
CA PHE A 138 4.17 13.97 2.62
C PHE A 138 3.38 15.20 3.07
N GLY A 139 3.93 16.40 2.87
CA GLY A 139 3.26 17.67 3.16
C GLY A 139 2.12 18.04 2.21
N ASP A 140 1.97 17.31 1.08
CA ASP A 140 0.91 17.60 0.12
C ASP A 140 -0.48 17.35 0.71
N VAL A 141 -1.40 18.27 0.49
CA VAL A 141 -2.81 18.10 0.89
C VAL A 141 -3.52 16.98 0.13
N SER A 142 -2.96 16.54 -0.99
CA SER A 142 -3.48 15.42 -1.79
C SER A 142 -2.45 14.94 -2.80
N TRP A 143 -2.33 13.64 -2.93
CA TRP A 143 -1.53 12.98 -3.97
C TRP A 143 -2.27 12.80 -5.31
N GLY A 144 -3.49 13.30 -5.40
CA GLY A 144 -4.34 13.19 -6.58
C GLY A 144 -5.33 12.05 -6.50
N LYS A 145 -5.99 11.74 -7.63
CA LYS A 145 -6.99 10.67 -7.74
C LYS A 145 -6.40 9.43 -8.38
N ILE A 146 -6.88 8.28 -7.94
CA ILE A 146 -6.59 7.00 -8.59
C ILE A 146 -7.58 6.83 -9.75
N GLY A 147 -7.10 7.03 -10.98
CA GLY A 147 -7.95 7.19 -12.17
C GLY A 147 -8.93 6.06 -12.48
N ASN A 148 -8.60 4.81 -12.12
CA ASN A 148 -9.41 3.64 -12.49
C ASN A 148 -10.28 3.09 -11.35
N ILE A 149 -10.20 3.66 -10.14
CA ILE A 149 -10.90 3.13 -8.96
C ILE A 149 -12.12 3.99 -8.61
N GLY A 150 -12.36 5.07 -9.34
CA GLY A 150 -13.50 5.97 -9.10
C GLY A 150 -13.46 6.66 -7.72
N GLY A 151 -12.28 6.64 -7.07
CA GLY A 151 -12.11 7.12 -5.71
C GLY A 151 -12.02 8.64 -5.60
N GLU A 152 -12.12 9.10 -4.38
CA GLU A 152 -11.76 10.45 -3.96
C GLU A 152 -10.23 10.65 -4.00
N GLN A 153 -9.77 11.81 -3.57
CA GLN A 153 -8.34 12.09 -3.53
C GLN A 153 -7.63 11.21 -2.51
N VAL A 154 -6.43 10.78 -2.86
CA VAL A 154 -5.50 10.09 -1.94
C VAL A 154 -4.81 11.16 -1.10
N ILE A 155 -4.80 10.97 0.20
CA ILE A 155 -4.39 11.99 1.16
C ILE A 155 -3.41 11.41 2.17
N PRO A 156 -2.21 12.02 2.35
CA PRO A 156 -1.43 11.81 3.56
C PRO A 156 -2.24 12.36 4.75
N SER A 157 -2.69 11.50 5.64
CA SER A 157 -3.74 11.84 6.61
C SER A 157 -3.26 11.91 8.05
N ALA A 158 -2.22 11.16 8.41
CA ALA A 158 -1.69 11.15 9.77
C ALA A 158 -0.26 10.60 9.84
N LEU A 159 0.45 10.93 10.91
CA LEU A 159 1.62 10.22 11.39
C LEU A 159 1.16 9.24 12.46
N GLU A 160 1.46 7.97 12.29
CA GLU A 160 1.02 6.91 13.21
C GLU A 160 2.16 5.96 13.53
N THR A 161 2.31 5.63 14.81
CA THR A 161 3.18 4.53 15.23
C THR A 161 2.36 3.26 15.28
N ILE A 162 2.69 2.27 14.44
CA ILE A 162 2.01 0.98 14.38
C ILE A 162 2.94 -0.15 14.83
N THR A 163 2.37 -1.19 15.41
CA THR A 163 3.10 -2.41 15.77
C THR A 163 2.54 -3.57 14.94
N ILE A 164 3.43 -4.25 14.24
CA ILE A 164 3.16 -5.46 13.45
C ILE A 164 4.16 -6.56 13.84
N ALA A 165 4.08 -7.73 13.22
CA ALA A 165 4.95 -8.86 13.55
C ALA A 165 6.45 -8.56 13.42
N SER A 166 6.85 -7.68 12.47
CA SER A 166 8.25 -7.27 12.28
C SER A 166 8.74 -6.19 13.25
N GLY A 167 7.88 -5.62 14.09
CA GLY A 167 8.25 -4.59 15.06
C GLY A 167 7.31 -3.39 15.09
N THR A 168 7.82 -2.32 15.69
CA THR A 168 7.10 -1.03 15.81
C THR A 168 7.70 -0.03 14.83
N TRP A 169 6.83 0.65 14.07
CA TRP A 169 7.19 1.53 12.96
C TRP A 169 6.49 2.87 13.08
N ASP A 170 7.23 3.94 12.90
CA ASP A 170 6.66 5.28 12.71
C ASP A 170 6.31 5.45 11.24
N THR A 171 5.03 5.54 10.95
CA THR A 171 4.51 5.50 9.58
C THR A 171 3.74 6.75 9.21
N ILE A 172 3.59 6.96 7.91
CA ILE A 172 2.65 7.91 7.33
C ILE A 172 1.44 7.12 6.86
N LEU A 173 0.26 7.48 7.37
CA LEU A 173 -1.01 6.94 6.93
C LEU A 173 -1.48 7.66 5.67
N ILE A 174 -1.67 6.91 4.62
CA ILE A 174 -2.25 7.36 3.36
C ILE A 174 -3.67 6.80 3.25
N SER A 175 -4.65 7.68 3.07
CA SER A 175 -6.06 7.27 3.02
C SER A 175 -6.77 7.80 1.79
N TRP A 176 -7.79 7.07 1.34
CA TRP A 176 -8.75 7.53 0.34
C TRP A 176 -10.09 6.82 0.52
N LYS A 177 -11.14 7.38 -0.04
CA LYS A 177 -12.47 6.80 -0.03
C LYS A 177 -12.91 6.36 -1.42
N THR A 178 -13.61 5.24 -1.48
CA THR A 178 -14.27 4.75 -2.67
C THR A 178 -15.67 4.29 -2.28
N GLY A 179 -16.69 4.97 -2.79
CA GLY A 179 -18.06 4.76 -2.29
C GLY A 179 -18.15 5.08 -0.80
N GLY A 180 -18.70 4.19 0.01
CA GLY A 180 -18.77 4.35 1.47
C GLY A 180 -17.59 3.78 2.24
N ALA A 181 -16.58 3.24 1.56
CA ALA A 181 -15.48 2.52 2.19
C ALA A 181 -14.18 3.33 2.18
N THR A 182 -13.38 3.18 3.23
CA THR A 182 -12.05 3.79 3.36
C THR A 182 -10.99 2.73 3.10
N SER A 183 -9.98 3.12 2.34
CA SER A 183 -8.73 2.37 2.17
C SER A 183 -7.61 3.12 2.89
N ASP A 184 -6.78 2.37 3.59
CA ASP A 184 -5.71 2.85 4.43
C ASP A 184 -4.41 2.10 4.12
N VAL A 185 -3.32 2.84 3.97
CA VAL A 185 -2.00 2.30 3.67
C VAL A 185 -0.97 3.00 4.55
N TRP A 186 -0.18 2.24 5.27
CA TRP A 186 0.89 2.72 6.13
C TRP A 186 2.24 2.54 5.44
N ILE A 187 2.91 3.63 5.18
CA ILE A 187 4.21 3.67 4.51
C ILE A 187 5.28 4.22 5.44
N VAL A 188 6.52 3.87 5.13
CA VAL A 188 7.72 4.40 5.78
C VAL A 188 8.61 5.00 4.69
N ASP A 189 9.24 6.12 5.01
CA ASP A 189 10.22 6.78 4.17
C ASP A 189 11.37 5.83 3.80
N ASP A 190 11.87 5.91 2.60
CA ASP A 190 12.96 5.03 2.10
C ASP A 190 12.63 3.51 2.10
N PHE A 191 11.35 3.14 2.20
CA PHE A 191 10.94 1.74 2.18
C PHE A 191 10.07 1.43 0.94
N PRO A 192 10.39 0.40 0.14
CA PRO A 192 9.83 0.21 -1.20
C PRO A 192 8.35 -0.14 -1.24
N PHE A 193 7.81 -0.72 -0.19
CA PHE A 193 6.42 -1.19 -0.13
C PHE A 193 5.73 -0.75 1.16
N PRO A 194 4.40 -0.70 1.19
CA PRO A 194 3.68 -0.45 2.42
C PRO A 194 4.04 -1.45 3.53
N ILE A 195 4.15 -0.95 4.76
CA ILE A 195 4.31 -1.80 5.95
C ILE A 195 3.00 -2.53 6.27
N LYS A 196 1.88 -1.84 6.04
CA LYS A 196 0.53 -2.37 6.22
C LYS A 196 -0.40 -1.73 5.21
N ALA A 197 -1.38 -2.48 4.74
CA ALA A 197 -2.43 -1.96 3.87
C ALA A 197 -3.77 -2.64 4.16
N SER A 198 -4.85 -1.85 4.09
CA SER A 198 -6.23 -2.32 4.10
C SER A 198 -6.95 -1.58 2.98
N THR A 199 -7.13 -2.23 1.82
CA THR A 199 -7.58 -1.55 0.62
C THR A 199 -8.80 -2.21 0.01
N LEU A 200 -9.70 -1.39 -0.50
CA LEU A 200 -10.75 -1.80 -1.42
C LEU A 200 -10.29 -1.51 -2.84
N THR A 201 -9.79 -2.51 -3.50
CA THR A 201 -9.28 -2.38 -4.88
C THR A 201 -10.34 -2.59 -5.94
N HIS A 202 -11.52 -3.09 -5.55
CA HIS A 202 -12.63 -3.33 -6.45
C HIS A 202 -13.95 -2.98 -5.77
N VAL A 203 -14.54 -1.87 -6.17
CA VAL A 203 -15.96 -1.62 -5.97
C VAL A 203 -16.60 -1.66 -7.35
N SER A 204 -17.07 -2.81 -7.76
CA SER A 204 -18.09 -2.89 -8.81
C SER A 204 -19.43 -2.67 -8.14
N GLU A 205 -19.85 -1.43 -7.95
CA GLU A 205 -21.25 -1.15 -7.71
C GLU A 205 -21.99 -1.41 -9.02
N GLY A 206 -22.69 -2.54 -9.03
CA GLY A 206 -23.94 -2.73 -9.72
C GLY A 206 -24.01 -2.29 -11.18
N ILE A 207 -23.30 -2.99 -12.09
CA ILE A 207 -23.88 -3.27 -13.40
C ILE A 207 -24.46 -4.68 -13.24
N PRO A 208 -25.80 -4.86 -13.20
CA PRO A 208 -26.35 -6.21 -13.28
C PRO A 208 -25.88 -6.83 -14.58
N PRO A 209 -25.54 -8.12 -14.59
CA PRO A 209 -25.23 -8.82 -15.85
C PRO A 209 -26.37 -8.68 -16.83
N PRO A 210 -26.07 -8.63 -18.12
CA PRO A 210 -27.08 -8.53 -19.18
C PRO A 210 -28.03 -9.74 -19.18
#